data_9cefe9d50e3923e78f70c7714874e7c0
#
_entry.id   9cefe9d50e3923e78f70c7714874e7c0
#
_cell.length_a   1.000
_cell.length_b   1.000
_cell.length_c   1.000
_cell.angle_alpha   90.00
_cell.angle_beta   90.00
_cell.angle_gamma   90.00
#
_symmetry.space_group_name_H-M   'P 1'
#
loop_
_entity.id
_entity.type
_entity.pdbx_description
1 polymer ?
#
loop_
_entity_poly.entity_id
_entity_poly.type
_entity_poly.pdbx_seq_one_letter_code
_entity_poly.pdbx_strand_id
1 'polypeptide(L)'
;MVVALGAVVTAAVGGVVTDGGLLPDLHQLPPNDISARTAPRGRVVLTFASAVGNGGQGPLILHGTRDRRSTTMTVTQEIVQTDGTRVRVPIAGGMRYAPGGHSHWHLLQFAAFELRDPATGLLVSKGRKVGFCLGSRFAMDPPVPGAPAVPAINTDCGRFLPGLTRMRVGIDVGYADDYAAYLEGQYIDITHVPAGRYVVVHRADPQKRLVVGDRSDDVASTLIEIGARAGRGKVPSVTTLAECAATSGAPDQPCVATAGP
;
A
#
# COMPACT_ATOMS: atom_id res chain seq x y z
N MET A 1 -20.22 -23.20 -30.43
CA MET A 1 -20.70 -21.80 -30.52
C MET A 1 -21.02 -21.37 -29.09
N VAL A 2 -20.05 -20.83 -28.38
CA VAL A 2 -20.21 -20.23 -27.05
C VAL A 2 -19.81 -18.78 -27.16
N VAL A 3 -20.82 -17.93 -27.11
CA VAL A 3 -20.73 -16.50 -27.38
C VAL A 3 -20.49 -15.74 -26.07
N ALA A 4 -19.51 -14.96 -26.10
CA ALA A 4 -19.22 -13.72 -25.42
C ALA A 4 -20.40 -13.02 -24.66
N LEU A 5 -20.70 -13.49 -23.44
CA LEU A 5 -21.56 -12.75 -22.50
C LEU A 5 -20.76 -12.03 -21.40
N GLY A 6 -19.43 -12.19 -21.37
CA GLY A 6 -18.60 -11.60 -20.30
C GLY A 6 -18.19 -10.15 -20.51
N ALA A 7 -18.15 -9.67 -21.76
CA ALA A 7 -17.62 -8.34 -22.09
C ALA A 7 -18.63 -7.20 -21.88
N VAL A 8 -19.93 -7.51 -21.99
CA VAL A 8 -21.00 -6.49 -21.90
C VAL A 8 -21.29 -6.14 -20.43
N VAL A 9 -21.15 -7.11 -19.51
CA VAL A 9 -21.41 -6.89 -18.07
C VAL A 9 -20.31 -6.07 -17.42
N THR A 10 -19.04 -6.28 -17.82
CA THR A 10 -17.92 -5.50 -17.28
C THR A 10 -17.90 -4.05 -17.75
N ALA A 11 -18.30 -3.78 -18.99
CA ALA A 11 -18.40 -2.42 -19.49
C ALA A 11 -19.56 -1.63 -18.84
N ALA A 12 -20.71 -2.28 -18.61
CA ALA A 12 -21.84 -1.64 -17.95
C ALA A 12 -21.58 -1.36 -16.46
N VAL A 13 -20.92 -2.27 -15.75
CA VAL A 13 -20.51 -2.04 -14.35
C VAL A 13 -19.44 -0.94 -14.26
N GLY A 14 -18.49 -0.92 -15.18
CA GLY A 14 -17.47 0.14 -15.27
C GLY A 14 -18.09 1.51 -15.50
N GLY A 15 -19.04 1.63 -16.44
CA GLY A 15 -19.75 2.88 -16.71
C GLY A 15 -20.55 3.39 -15.51
N VAL A 16 -21.32 2.54 -14.84
CA VAL A 16 -22.09 2.93 -13.63
C VAL A 16 -21.19 3.37 -12.49
N VAL A 17 -20.02 2.75 -12.34
CA VAL A 17 -19.07 3.12 -11.29
C VAL A 17 -18.42 4.47 -11.56
N THR A 18 -18.12 4.80 -12.81
CA THR A 18 -17.46 6.08 -13.17
C THR A 18 -18.40 7.27 -13.24
N ASP A 19 -19.68 7.08 -13.62
CA ASP A 19 -20.60 8.18 -13.86
C ASP A 19 -21.25 8.78 -12.60
N GLY A 20 -21.10 8.15 -11.45
CA GLY A 20 -21.68 8.64 -10.18
C GLY A 20 -20.97 8.11 -8.94
N GLY A 21 -19.86 7.42 -9.11
CA GLY A 21 -19.12 6.83 -8.01
C GLY A 21 -18.30 7.87 -7.25
N LEU A 22 -18.49 7.93 -5.94
CA LEU A 22 -17.57 8.61 -5.05
C LEU A 22 -16.34 7.69 -4.88
N LEU A 23 -15.30 7.97 -5.64
CA LEU A 23 -14.12 7.10 -5.70
C LEU A 23 -13.10 7.47 -4.62
N PRO A 24 -12.41 6.48 -4.03
CA PRO A 24 -11.23 6.72 -3.23
C PRO A 24 -10.09 7.22 -4.12
N ASP A 25 -9.15 7.90 -3.51
CA ASP A 25 -7.90 8.36 -4.10
C ASP A 25 -6.75 8.04 -3.16
N LEU A 26 -5.84 7.14 -3.59
CA LEU A 26 -4.81 6.60 -2.72
C LEU A 26 -3.59 7.50 -2.71
N HIS A 27 -3.50 8.35 -1.71
CA HIS A 27 -2.37 9.23 -1.50
C HIS A 27 -1.24 8.51 -0.76
N GLN A 28 -0.15 8.18 -1.48
CA GLN A 28 0.99 7.51 -0.88
C GLN A 28 1.91 8.51 -0.20
N LEU A 29 2.23 8.27 1.08
CA LEU A 29 3.20 9.07 1.82
C LEU A 29 4.63 8.53 1.63
N PRO A 30 5.66 9.40 1.61
CA PRO A 30 7.05 8.96 1.51
C PRO A 30 7.42 8.02 2.67
N PRO A 31 8.17 6.93 2.39
CA PRO A 31 8.73 6.09 3.45
C PRO A 31 9.62 6.93 4.38
N ASN A 32 9.44 6.76 5.69
CA ASN A 32 10.21 7.47 6.70
C ASN A 32 10.71 6.52 7.80
N ASP A 33 11.32 7.03 8.87
CA ASP A 33 11.95 6.22 9.94
C ASP A 33 12.83 5.10 9.34
N ILE A 34 13.65 5.48 8.34
CA ILE A 34 14.45 4.53 7.58
C ILE A 34 15.75 4.22 8.32
N SER A 35 15.97 2.93 8.60
CA SER A 35 17.19 2.48 9.27
C SER A 35 17.61 1.10 8.79
N ALA A 36 18.89 0.76 9.00
CA ALA A 36 19.37 -0.58 8.74
C ALA A 36 19.49 -1.37 10.05
N ARG A 37 19.20 -2.68 9.99
CA ARG A 37 19.40 -3.58 11.14
C ARG A 37 19.82 -4.98 10.70
N THR A 38 20.38 -5.74 11.64
CA THR A 38 20.60 -7.16 11.40
C THR A 38 19.29 -7.95 11.47
N ALA A 39 19.18 -8.96 10.63
CA ALA A 39 18.08 -9.92 10.61
C ALA A 39 18.63 -11.35 10.76
N PRO A 40 17.79 -12.36 11.03
CA PRO A 40 18.23 -13.74 11.19
C PRO A 40 19.09 -14.22 10.03
N ARG A 41 20.03 -15.13 10.33
CA ARG A 41 21.02 -15.70 9.38
C ARG A 41 22.03 -14.68 8.84
N GLY A 42 22.35 -13.63 9.61
CA GLY A 42 23.36 -12.64 9.24
C GLY A 42 22.96 -11.70 8.09
N ARG A 43 21.67 -11.63 7.75
CA ARG A 43 21.16 -10.66 6.78
C ARG A 43 21.20 -9.25 7.36
N VAL A 44 21.31 -8.28 6.47
CA VAL A 44 21.13 -6.86 6.79
C VAL A 44 19.89 -6.38 6.03
N VAL A 45 18.98 -5.75 6.73
CA VAL A 45 17.73 -5.28 6.16
C VAL A 45 17.55 -3.79 6.42
N LEU A 46 16.95 -3.11 5.46
CA LEU A 46 16.48 -1.75 5.56
C LEU A 46 15.03 -1.79 6.05
N THR A 47 14.75 -1.21 7.20
CA THR A 47 13.39 -1.04 7.75
C THR A 47 12.93 0.39 7.57
N PHE A 48 11.63 0.60 7.48
CA PHE A 48 11.02 1.91 7.27
C PHE A 48 9.57 1.90 7.71
N ALA A 49 9.08 3.06 8.11
CA ALA A 49 7.65 3.30 8.25
C ALA A 49 7.07 3.75 6.91
N SER A 50 5.78 3.52 6.72
CA SER A 50 5.05 3.94 5.53
C SER A 50 3.59 4.17 5.85
N ALA A 51 2.92 5.03 5.08
CA ALA A 51 1.49 5.23 5.21
C ALA A 51 0.85 5.47 3.85
N VAL A 52 -0.44 5.16 3.76
CA VAL A 52 -1.28 5.44 2.59
C VAL A 52 -2.56 6.12 3.06
N GLY A 53 -2.86 7.28 2.51
CA GLY A 53 -4.06 8.05 2.77
C GLY A 53 -5.14 7.81 1.71
N ASN A 54 -6.32 8.33 1.99
CA ASN A 54 -7.41 8.45 1.03
C ASN A 54 -7.85 9.91 0.92
N GLY A 55 -7.40 10.58 -0.15
CA GLY A 55 -7.76 11.96 -0.50
C GLY A 55 -9.01 12.09 -1.37
N GLY A 56 -9.67 10.98 -1.70
CA GLY A 56 -10.76 10.92 -2.65
C GLY A 56 -12.11 11.48 -2.19
N GLN A 57 -13.08 11.34 -3.06
CA GLN A 57 -14.46 11.75 -2.78
C GLN A 57 -15.25 10.70 -2.00
N GLY A 58 -14.79 9.44 -2.00
CA GLY A 58 -15.42 8.34 -1.30
C GLY A 58 -14.44 7.46 -0.55
N PRO A 59 -14.94 6.67 0.42
CA PRO A 59 -14.09 5.77 1.19
C PRO A 59 -13.62 4.58 0.34
N LEU A 60 -12.40 4.11 0.60
CA LEU A 60 -11.99 2.79 0.17
C LEU A 60 -12.67 1.75 1.08
N ILE A 61 -13.59 0.97 0.53
CA ILE A 61 -14.29 -0.08 1.27
C ILE A 61 -14.08 -1.41 0.57
N LEU A 62 -13.52 -2.38 1.28
CA LEU A 62 -13.27 -3.73 0.79
C LEU A 62 -13.98 -4.76 1.65
N HIS A 63 -14.70 -5.68 1.00
CA HIS A 63 -15.36 -6.80 1.65
C HIS A 63 -14.68 -8.10 1.27
N GLY A 64 -14.18 -8.81 2.27
CA GLY A 64 -13.70 -10.18 2.14
C GLY A 64 -14.81 -11.17 2.45
N THR A 65 -14.97 -12.21 1.61
CA THR A 65 -15.90 -13.32 1.84
C THR A 65 -15.26 -14.66 1.49
N ARG A 66 -15.54 -15.70 2.27
CA ARG A 66 -15.13 -17.09 1.97
C ARG A 66 -16.12 -18.09 2.50
N ASP A 67 -16.10 -19.29 1.97
CA ASP A 67 -16.65 -20.43 2.66
C ASP A 67 -15.70 -20.92 3.77
N ARG A 68 -16.19 -21.75 4.67
CA ARG A 68 -15.41 -22.23 5.83
C ARG A 68 -14.23 -23.13 5.45
N ARG A 69 -14.21 -23.71 4.26
CA ARG A 69 -13.16 -24.61 3.78
C ARG A 69 -12.02 -23.85 3.10
N SER A 70 -12.29 -22.66 2.58
CA SER A 70 -11.27 -21.82 1.97
C SER A 70 -10.40 -21.14 3.03
N THR A 71 -9.10 -21.07 2.79
CA THR A 71 -8.13 -20.31 3.61
C THR A 71 -7.99 -18.86 3.15
N THR A 72 -8.60 -18.51 2.01
CA THR A 72 -8.50 -17.17 1.42
C THR A 72 -9.92 -16.65 1.14
N MET A 73 -10.17 -15.40 1.47
CA MET A 73 -11.39 -14.68 1.10
C MET A 73 -11.22 -14.10 -0.30
N THR A 74 -12.26 -14.19 -1.11
CA THR A 74 -12.44 -13.32 -2.30
C THR A 74 -12.78 -11.92 -1.85
N VAL A 75 -12.45 -10.91 -2.67
CA VAL A 75 -12.62 -9.51 -2.29
C VAL A 75 -13.49 -8.78 -3.31
N THR A 76 -14.38 -7.94 -2.81
CA THR A 76 -15.12 -6.95 -3.61
C THR A 76 -14.85 -5.57 -3.05
N GLN A 77 -14.71 -4.58 -3.92
CA GLN A 77 -14.70 -3.18 -3.55
C GLN A 77 -16.13 -2.64 -3.61
N GLU A 78 -16.55 -1.93 -2.56
CA GLU A 78 -17.83 -1.24 -2.51
C GLU A 78 -17.60 0.23 -2.84
N ILE A 79 -18.31 0.73 -3.85
CA ILE A 79 -18.31 2.13 -4.28
C ILE A 79 -19.64 2.76 -3.88
N VAL A 80 -19.56 3.84 -3.12
CA VAL A 80 -20.73 4.67 -2.78
C VAL A 80 -21.02 5.57 -3.96
N GLN A 81 -22.28 5.69 -4.36
CA GLN A 81 -22.72 6.57 -5.44
C GLN A 81 -23.20 7.91 -4.85
N THR A 82 -23.26 8.94 -5.69
CA THR A 82 -23.76 10.26 -5.31
C THR A 82 -25.22 10.26 -4.87
N ASP A 83 -26.03 9.31 -5.32
CA ASP A 83 -27.42 9.08 -4.90
C ASP A 83 -27.53 8.26 -3.59
N GLY A 84 -26.41 7.90 -2.99
CA GLY A 84 -26.32 7.08 -1.78
C GLY A 84 -26.42 5.57 -2.01
N THR A 85 -26.64 5.11 -3.23
CA THR A 85 -26.60 3.68 -3.55
C THR A 85 -25.20 3.13 -3.46
N ARG A 86 -25.05 1.80 -3.44
CA ARG A 86 -23.76 1.13 -3.30
C ARG A 86 -23.60 0.06 -4.35
N VAL A 87 -22.51 0.12 -5.08
CA VAL A 87 -22.15 -0.87 -6.11
C VAL A 87 -20.95 -1.67 -5.61
N ARG A 88 -20.98 -2.99 -5.83
CA ARG A 88 -19.84 -3.88 -5.49
C ARG A 88 -19.19 -4.43 -6.74
N VAL A 89 -17.89 -4.19 -6.84
CA VAL A 89 -17.04 -4.62 -7.96
C VAL A 89 -16.09 -5.70 -7.46
N PRO A 90 -16.05 -6.90 -8.07
CA PRO A 90 -15.02 -7.88 -7.76
C PRO A 90 -13.63 -7.33 -8.08
N ILE A 91 -12.67 -7.53 -7.17
CA ILE A 91 -11.27 -7.21 -7.43
C ILE A 91 -10.41 -8.48 -7.39
N ALA A 92 -9.35 -8.49 -8.19
CA ALA A 92 -8.39 -9.58 -8.17
C ALA A 92 -7.62 -9.62 -6.84
N GLY A 93 -7.17 -10.81 -6.43
CA GLY A 93 -6.46 -11.01 -5.18
C GLY A 93 -7.33 -11.60 -4.08
N GLY A 94 -6.97 -11.38 -2.83
CA GLY A 94 -7.68 -11.98 -1.71
C GLY A 94 -7.24 -11.46 -0.36
N MET A 95 -7.94 -11.90 0.68
CA MET A 95 -7.50 -11.72 2.06
C MET A 95 -7.14 -13.08 2.67
N ARG A 96 -6.06 -13.11 3.45
CA ARG A 96 -5.59 -14.30 4.14
C ARG A 96 -5.27 -13.98 5.61
N TYR A 97 -5.61 -14.93 6.48
CA TYR A 97 -5.21 -14.84 7.88
C TYR A 97 -3.71 -15.06 8.03
N ALA A 98 -3.02 -14.14 8.68
CA ALA A 98 -1.60 -14.24 9.02
C ALA A 98 -1.48 -14.68 10.48
N PRO A 99 -1.03 -15.91 10.77
CA PRO A 99 -0.81 -16.39 12.12
C PRO A 99 0.46 -15.77 12.75
N GLY A 100 0.70 -16.06 14.01
CA GLY A 100 1.89 -15.61 14.73
C GLY A 100 1.77 -14.17 15.22
N GLY A 101 2.79 -13.35 15.01
CA GLY A 101 2.84 -11.98 15.53
C GLY A 101 1.72 -11.07 15.02
N HIS A 102 1.19 -11.32 13.84
CA HIS A 102 0.07 -10.56 13.27
C HIS A 102 -1.28 -11.01 13.83
N SER A 103 -1.58 -12.31 13.76
CA SER A 103 -2.85 -12.92 14.23
C SER A 103 -4.11 -12.21 13.75
N HIS A 104 -4.11 -11.71 12.50
CA HIS A 104 -5.25 -11.04 11.86
C HIS A 104 -5.27 -11.27 10.34
N TRP A 105 -6.36 -10.85 9.69
CA TRP A 105 -6.52 -10.98 8.24
C TRP A 105 -5.78 -9.87 7.50
N HIS A 106 -5.14 -10.23 6.41
CA HIS A 106 -4.42 -9.32 5.52
C HIS A 106 -5.05 -9.26 4.13
N LEU A 107 -5.28 -8.07 3.60
CA LEU A 107 -5.41 -7.86 2.17
C LEU A 107 -4.05 -8.11 1.52
N LEU A 108 -4.01 -8.99 0.53
CA LEU A 108 -2.77 -9.36 -0.13
C LEU A 108 -2.42 -8.37 -1.24
N GLN A 109 -1.13 -8.02 -1.34
CA GLN A 109 -0.56 -7.23 -2.44
C GLN A 109 -1.18 -5.82 -2.59
N PHE A 110 -1.61 -5.22 -1.47
CA PHE A 110 -2.14 -3.85 -1.48
C PHE A 110 -1.04 -2.82 -1.75
N ALA A 111 0.17 -3.06 -1.28
CA ALA A 111 1.30 -2.18 -1.55
C ALA A 111 2.57 -2.96 -1.88
N ALA A 112 3.53 -2.28 -2.50
CA ALA A 112 4.86 -2.78 -2.79
C ALA A 112 5.92 -1.79 -2.34
N PHE A 113 7.06 -2.33 -1.88
CA PHE A 113 8.24 -1.56 -1.51
C PHE A 113 9.42 -1.99 -2.37
N GLU A 114 10.19 -1.03 -2.84
CA GLU A 114 11.31 -1.24 -3.75
C GLU A 114 12.49 -0.40 -3.32
N LEU A 115 13.70 -0.91 -3.52
CA LEU A 115 14.94 -0.15 -3.50
C LEU A 115 15.41 -0.01 -4.94
N ARG A 116 15.60 1.21 -5.40
CA ARG A 116 15.97 1.51 -6.78
C ARG A 116 17.24 2.35 -6.84
N ASP A 117 17.96 2.18 -7.92
CA ASP A 117 19.09 3.05 -8.28
C ASP A 117 18.54 4.42 -8.72
N PRO A 118 19.01 5.53 -8.16
CA PRO A 118 18.46 6.86 -8.44
C PRO A 118 18.80 7.37 -9.84
N ALA A 119 19.90 6.92 -10.45
CA ALA A 119 20.34 7.40 -11.75
C ALA A 119 19.65 6.65 -12.91
N THR A 120 19.41 5.35 -12.73
CA THR A 120 18.88 4.49 -13.78
C THR A 120 17.43 4.10 -13.57
N GLY A 121 16.89 4.28 -12.34
CA GLY A 121 15.58 3.80 -11.94
C GLY A 121 15.48 2.26 -11.81
N LEU A 122 16.57 1.53 -12.03
CA LEU A 122 16.57 0.09 -12.01
C LEU A 122 16.30 -0.45 -10.59
N LEU A 123 15.56 -1.55 -10.54
CA LEU A 123 15.27 -2.25 -9.31
C LEU A 123 16.54 -2.92 -8.75
N VAL A 124 16.90 -2.57 -7.51
CA VAL A 124 18.03 -3.16 -6.76
C VAL A 124 17.56 -4.26 -5.83
N SER A 125 16.47 -4.03 -5.09
CA SER A 125 15.89 -5.02 -4.16
C SER A 125 14.41 -4.76 -3.94
N LYS A 126 13.67 -5.80 -3.53
CA LYS A 126 12.22 -5.72 -3.23
C LYS A 126 11.92 -5.92 -1.76
N GLY A 127 10.88 -5.25 -1.28
CA GLY A 127 10.30 -5.51 0.03
C GLY A 127 9.64 -6.89 0.11
N ARG A 128 9.55 -7.40 1.33
CA ARG A 128 8.97 -8.73 1.61
C ARG A 128 7.52 -8.69 2.05
N LYS A 129 7.03 -7.54 2.50
CA LYS A 129 5.65 -7.41 2.98
C LYS A 129 4.67 -7.56 1.82
N VAL A 130 3.73 -8.47 1.98
CA VAL A 130 2.71 -8.77 0.97
C VAL A 130 1.28 -8.65 1.51
N GLY A 131 1.12 -8.45 2.82
CA GLY A 131 -0.18 -8.41 3.48
C GLY A 131 -0.37 -7.16 4.33
N PHE A 132 -1.57 -6.58 4.27
CA PHE A 132 -1.91 -5.30 4.88
C PHE A 132 -3.28 -5.37 5.57
N CYS A 133 -3.36 -4.87 6.79
CA CYS A 133 -4.59 -4.67 7.55
C CYS A 133 -5.02 -3.22 7.39
N LEU A 134 -5.90 -2.94 6.45
CA LEU A 134 -6.32 -1.56 6.16
C LEU A 134 -7.31 -1.04 7.20
N GLY A 135 -7.06 0.18 7.68
CA GLY A 135 -7.91 0.90 8.61
C GLY A 135 -7.59 2.38 8.66
N SER A 136 -8.55 3.20 9.06
CA SER A 136 -8.36 4.63 9.28
C SER A 136 -7.66 4.86 10.62
N ARG A 137 -6.35 5.03 10.61
CA ARG A 137 -5.50 5.11 11.82
C ARG A 137 -5.30 6.54 12.31
N PHE A 138 -5.11 7.48 11.38
CA PHE A 138 -4.94 8.90 11.70
C PHE A 138 -5.53 9.77 10.61
N ALA A 139 -5.89 11.01 10.95
CA ALA A 139 -6.38 11.99 9.99
C ALA A 139 -5.22 12.51 9.13
N MET A 140 -5.48 12.73 7.85
CA MET A 140 -4.51 13.36 6.94
C MET A 140 -4.31 14.82 7.29
N ASP A 141 -3.12 15.33 7.00
CA ASP A 141 -2.76 16.74 7.09
C ASP A 141 -2.15 17.18 5.75
N PRO A 142 -2.71 18.20 5.08
CA PRO A 142 -3.90 18.99 5.46
C PRO A 142 -5.20 18.15 5.45
N PRO A 143 -6.24 18.56 6.21
CA PRO A 143 -7.52 17.88 6.23
C PRO A 143 -8.20 17.86 4.87
N VAL A 144 -8.75 16.71 4.50
CA VAL A 144 -9.47 16.53 3.23
C VAL A 144 -10.92 17.02 3.39
N PRO A 145 -11.45 17.85 2.46
CA PRO A 145 -12.84 18.28 2.50
C PRO A 145 -13.81 17.08 2.47
N GLY A 146 -14.81 17.10 3.34
CA GLY A 146 -15.78 16.01 3.45
C GLY A 146 -15.34 14.81 4.29
N ALA A 147 -14.15 14.86 4.87
CA ALA A 147 -13.70 13.84 5.82
C ALA A 147 -14.65 13.76 7.03
N PRO A 148 -15.05 12.55 7.47
CA PRO A 148 -15.85 12.40 8.67
C PRO A 148 -15.03 12.78 9.92
N ALA A 149 -15.67 13.41 10.91
CA ALA A 149 -14.99 13.79 12.16
C ALA A 149 -14.48 12.55 12.95
N VAL A 150 -15.12 11.40 12.76
CA VAL A 150 -14.75 10.12 13.37
C VAL A 150 -14.73 9.07 12.26
N PRO A 151 -13.65 8.28 12.15
CA PRO A 151 -13.57 7.27 11.11
C PRO A 151 -14.59 6.16 11.34
N ALA A 152 -15.25 5.73 10.26
CA ALA A 152 -16.21 4.64 10.27
C ALA A 152 -15.54 3.26 10.01
N ILE A 153 -14.33 3.28 9.45
CA ILE A 153 -13.55 2.08 9.12
C ILE A 153 -12.33 2.02 10.06
N ASN A 154 -12.59 1.71 11.31
CA ASN A 154 -11.55 1.42 12.28
C ASN A 154 -11.64 -0.06 12.63
N THR A 155 -10.71 -0.86 12.10
CA THR A 155 -10.74 -2.32 12.25
C THR A 155 -9.38 -2.86 12.70
N ASP A 156 -9.42 -3.93 13.49
CA ASP A 156 -8.27 -4.77 13.85
C ASP A 156 -8.07 -5.93 12.86
N CYS A 157 -8.82 -5.91 11.73
CA CYS A 157 -8.80 -6.95 10.71
C CYS A 157 -9.11 -8.36 11.24
N GLY A 158 -10.03 -8.45 12.21
CA GLY A 158 -10.43 -9.73 12.79
C GLY A 158 -9.29 -10.38 13.57
N ARG A 159 -8.62 -9.60 14.41
CA ARG A 159 -7.51 -10.07 15.26
C ARG A 159 -7.96 -11.23 16.14
N PHE A 160 -7.17 -12.30 16.16
CA PHE A 160 -7.44 -13.56 16.85
C PHE A 160 -8.70 -14.31 16.36
N LEU A 161 -9.26 -13.94 15.21
CA LEU A 161 -10.45 -14.55 14.64
C LEU A 161 -10.17 -15.23 13.28
N PRO A 162 -9.37 -16.33 13.22
CA PRO A 162 -9.04 -17.02 11.96
C PRO A 162 -10.27 -17.66 11.30
N GLY A 163 -11.34 -17.89 12.07
CA GLY A 163 -12.57 -18.51 11.61
C GLY A 163 -13.54 -17.59 10.85
N LEU A 164 -13.26 -16.28 10.74
CA LEU A 164 -14.14 -15.35 10.05
C LEU A 164 -14.39 -15.79 8.60
N THR A 165 -15.65 -15.68 8.17
CA THR A 165 -16.08 -15.94 6.78
C THR A 165 -16.41 -14.65 6.04
N ARG A 166 -16.50 -13.53 6.76
CA ARG A 166 -16.76 -12.20 6.20
C ARG A 166 -15.99 -11.16 7.01
N MET A 167 -15.51 -10.14 6.33
CA MET A 167 -14.91 -8.97 6.97
C MET A 167 -14.99 -7.74 6.08
N ARG A 168 -14.82 -6.58 6.69
CA ARG A 168 -14.73 -5.28 6.02
C ARG A 168 -13.46 -4.59 6.48
N VAL A 169 -12.69 -4.07 5.52
CA VAL A 169 -11.50 -3.25 5.75
C VAL A 169 -11.53 -2.06 4.80
N GLY A 170 -10.69 -1.07 5.02
CA GLY A 170 -10.59 0.08 4.12
C GLY A 170 -10.06 1.31 4.80
N ILE A 171 -10.19 2.46 4.14
CA ILE A 171 -9.70 3.76 4.61
C ILE A 171 -10.79 4.80 4.30
N ASP A 172 -11.27 5.52 5.33
CA ASP A 172 -12.22 6.62 5.17
C ASP A 172 -11.56 7.80 4.43
N VAL A 173 -12.40 8.64 3.81
CA VAL A 173 -11.95 9.92 3.22
C VAL A 173 -11.23 10.74 4.29
N GLY A 174 -10.06 11.28 3.96
CA GLY A 174 -9.28 12.14 4.84
C GLY A 174 -8.55 11.41 5.96
N TYR A 175 -8.50 10.08 5.91
CA TYR A 175 -7.71 9.26 6.83
C TYR A 175 -6.61 8.50 6.13
N ALA A 176 -5.63 8.07 6.91
CA ALA A 176 -4.54 7.24 6.44
C ALA A 176 -4.35 6.00 7.33
N ASP A 177 -3.78 4.97 6.72
CA ASP A 177 -3.33 3.73 7.36
C ASP A 177 -1.82 3.70 7.41
N ASP A 178 -1.24 3.43 8.58
CA ASP A 178 0.19 3.48 8.80
C ASP A 178 0.79 2.11 9.17
N TYR A 179 2.05 1.96 8.84
CA TYR A 179 2.85 0.76 9.09
C TYR A 179 4.21 1.17 9.63
N ALA A 180 4.41 0.99 10.93
CA ALA A 180 5.66 1.34 11.60
C ALA A 180 6.84 0.46 11.15
N ALA A 181 8.06 1.00 11.22
CA ALA A 181 9.28 0.36 10.76
C ALA A 181 9.63 -0.96 11.47
N TYR A 182 9.10 -1.19 12.68
CA TYR A 182 9.33 -2.42 13.45
C TYR A 182 8.38 -3.58 13.08
N LEU A 183 7.34 -3.33 12.27
CA LEU A 183 6.37 -4.37 11.92
C LEU A 183 7.01 -5.50 11.12
N GLU A 184 6.53 -6.71 11.35
CA GLU A 184 7.01 -7.90 10.67
C GLU A 184 6.83 -7.79 9.16
N GLY A 185 7.90 -8.09 8.40
CA GLY A 185 7.91 -8.00 6.95
C GLY A 185 8.11 -6.59 6.38
N GLN A 186 8.07 -5.53 7.19
CA GLN A 186 8.28 -4.14 6.80
C GLN A 186 9.77 -3.87 6.56
N TYR A 187 10.37 -4.54 5.59
CA TYR A 187 11.78 -4.39 5.27
C TYR A 187 12.13 -4.76 3.83
N ILE A 188 13.27 -4.26 3.37
CA ILE A 188 13.96 -4.62 2.13
C ILE A 188 15.31 -5.26 2.50
N ASP A 189 15.65 -6.38 1.89
CA ASP A 189 16.95 -7.03 2.10
C ASP A 189 18.06 -6.25 1.37
N ILE A 190 19.02 -5.76 2.12
CA ILE A 190 20.16 -5.01 1.58
C ILE A 190 21.49 -5.73 1.83
N THR A 191 21.48 -7.04 2.14
CA THR A 191 22.68 -7.81 2.50
C THR A 191 23.82 -7.67 1.50
N HIS A 192 23.50 -7.61 0.22
CA HIS A 192 24.46 -7.51 -0.89
C HIS A 192 24.42 -6.15 -1.60
N VAL A 193 23.71 -5.17 -1.03
CA VAL A 193 23.64 -3.82 -1.61
C VAL A 193 24.91 -3.05 -1.21
N PRO A 194 25.67 -2.50 -2.17
CA PRO A 194 26.85 -1.66 -1.91
C PRO A 194 26.49 -0.36 -1.18
N ALA A 195 27.51 0.31 -0.63
CA ALA A 195 27.38 1.68 -0.21
C ALA A 195 27.07 2.58 -1.41
N GLY A 196 26.20 3.58 -1.21
CA GLY A 196 25.78 4.49 -2.27
C GLY A 196 24.41 5.11 -2.02
N ARG A 197 23.93 5.85 -2.99
CA ARG A 197 22.61 6.48 -2.96
C ARG A 197 21.57 5.57 -3.58
N TYR A 198 20.39 5.53 -2.98
CA TYR A 198 19.25 4.70 -3.40
C TYR A 198 17.95 5.41 -3.14
N VAL A 199 16.90 4.98 -3.83
CA VAL A 199 15.54 5.45 -3.59
C VAL A 199 14.70 4.32 -3.02
N VAL A 200 14.12 4.54 -1.85
CA VAL A 200 13.09 3.66 -1.28
C VAL A 200 11.76 4.11 -1.84
N VAL A 201 11.11 3.26 -2.62
CA VAL A 201 9.84 3.54 -3.28
C VAL A 201 8.73 2.75 -2.61
N HIS A 202 7.64 3.43 -2.29
CA HIS A 202 6.39 2.82 -1.86
C HIS A 202 5.33 3.05 -2.93
N ARG A 203 4.61 1.97 -3.32
CA ARG A 203 3.51 2.01 -4.30
C ARG A 203 2.26 1.43 -3.68
N ALA A 204 1.17 2.18 -3.66
CA ALA A 204 -0.16 1.66 -3.39
C ALA A 204 -0.71 0.97 -4.64
N ASP A 205 -1.50 -0.08 -4.44
CA ASP A 205 -2.14 -0.88 -5.50
C ASP A 205 -1.26 -1.10 -6.76
N PRO A 206 -0.07 -1.69 -6.63
CA PRO A 206 0.91 -1.78 -7.72
C PRO A 206 0.41 -2.57 -8.93
N GLN A 207 -0.66 -3.33 -8.78
CA GLN A 207 -1.30 -4.11 -9.84
C GLN A 207 -2.55 -3.42 -10.42
N LYS A 208 -2.88 -2.20 -9.97
CA LYS A 208 -4.02 -1.40 -10.43
C LYS A 208 -5.35 -2.17 -10.39
N ARG A 209 -5.60 -2.90 -9.29
CA ARG A 209 -6.79 -3.74 -9.11
C ARG A 209 -7.98 -2.99 -8.55
N LEU A 210 -7.72 -1.90 -7.81
CA LEU A 210 -8.75 -1.09 -7.18
C LEU A 210 -9.34 -0.10 -8.18
N VAL A 211 -10.59 0.23 -7.99
CA VAL A 211 -11.25 1.35 -8.67
C VAL A 211 -10.99 2.59 -7.85
N VAL A 212 -10.21 3.52 -8.38
CA VAL A 212 -9.80 4.78 -7.73
C VAL A 212 -10.01 5.95 -8.68
N GLY A 213 -10.10 7.17 -8.13
CA GLY A 213 -10.34 8.38 -8.91
C GLY A 213 -9.09 8.87 -9.64
N ASP A 214 -7.99 8.95 -8.95
CA ASP A 214 -6.67 9.33 -9.47
C ASP A 214 -5.63 8.27 -9.12
N ARG A 215 -4.54 8.27 -9.85
CA ARG A 215 -3.39 7.39 -9.65
C ARG A 215 -2.05 8.13 -9.74
N SER A 216 -2.11 9.45 -9.83
CA SER A 216 -0.92 10.28 -9.99
C SER A 216 -0.06 10.29 -8.73
N ASP A 217 -0.65 10.01 -7.57
CA ASP A 217 -0.02 9.99 -6.27
C ASP A 217 -0.04 8.63 -5.54
N ASP A 218 -0.33 7.55 -6.29
CA ASP A 218 -0.21 6.15 -5.83
C ASP A 218 1.25 5.77 -5.45
N VAL A 219 2.23 6.64 -5.70
CA VAL A 219 3.66 6.37 -5.50
C VAL A 219 4.32 7.52 -4.77
N ALA A 220 5.08 7.20 -3.73
CA ALA A 220 5.98 8.15 -3.08
C ALA A 220 7.33 7.48 -2.82
N SER A 221 8.35 8.28 -2.56
CA SER A 221 9.70 7.77 -2.39
C SER A 221 10.56 8.62 -1.48
N THR A 222 11.65 8.03 -1.01
CA THR A 222 12.64 8.70 -0.17
C THR A 222 14.04 8.38 -0.68
N LEU A 223 14.80 9.41 -0.99
CA LEU A 223 16.21 9.30 -1.36
C LEU A 223 17.05 9.10 -0.09
N ILE A 224 17.86 8.07 -0.09
CA ILE A 224 18.73 7.72 1.03
C ILE A 224 20.18 7.52 0.58
N GLU A 225 21.09 7.62 1.52
CA GLU A 225 22.47 7.17 1.39
C GLU A 225 22.73 6.01 2.34
N ILE A 226 23.21 4.90 1.80
CA ILE A 226 23.69 3.74 2.56
C ILE A 226 25.22 3.86 2.65
N GLY A 227 25.72 4.01 3.87
CA GLY A 227 27.16 4.13 4.14
C GLY A 227 27.93 2.82 3.95
N ALA A 228 29.25 2.94 3.96
CA ALA A 228 30.12 1.77 3.92
C ALA A 228 29.98 0.91 5.20
N ARG A 229 30.09 -0.41 5.04
CA ARG A 229 30.08 -1.32 6.19
C ARG A 229 31.46 -1.41 6.80
N ALA A 230 31.55 -1.25 8.12
CA ALA A 230 32.80 -1.39 8.85
C ALA A 230 33.35 -2.83 8.94
N GLY A 231 32.71 -3.81 8.28
CA GLY A 231 33.08 -5.21 8.25
C GLY A 231 31.89 -6.13 7.95
N ARG A 232 32.16 -7.43 7.78
CA ARG A 232 31.15 -8.45 7.50
C ARG A 232 30.13 -8.50 8.64
N GLY A 233 28.83 -8.41 8.29
CA GLY A 233 27.72 -8.45 9.26
C GLY A 233 27.52 -7.17 10.06
N LYS A 234 28.31 -6.14 9.84
CA LYS A 234 28.07 -4.81 10.43
C LYS A 234 26.94 -4.11 9.67
N VAL A 235 26.14 -3.40 10.44
CA VAL A 235 25.03 -2.60 9.91
C VAL A 235 25.59 -1.30 9.34
N PRO A 236 25.28 -0.92 8.09
CA PRO A 236 25.69 0.36 7.54
C PRO A 236 24.89 1.51 8.18
N SER A 237 25.44 2.72 8.16
CA SER A 237 24.62 3.92 8.39
C SER A 237 23.63 4.11 7.25
N VAL A 238 22.49 4.71 7.57
CA VAL A 238 21.49 5.14 6.58
C VAL A 238 21.12 6.57 6.89
N THR A 239 21.22 7.43 5.88
CA THR A 239 20.88 8.85 5.99
C THR A 239 19.78 9.15 4.98
N THR A 240 18.69 9.75 5.43
CA THR A 240 17.66 10.31 4.55
C THR A 240 18.18 11.61 3.96
N LEU A 241 18.13 11.72 2.64
CA LEU A 241 18.59 12.91 1.90
C LEU A 241 17.42 13.78 1.43
N ALA A 242 16.31 13.15 0.97
CA ALA A 242 15.12 13.87 0.54
C ALA A 242 13.90 12.96 0.59
N GLU A 243 12.73 13.53 0.89
CA GLU A 243 11.43 12.90 0.75
C GLU A 243 10.75 13.48 -0.49
N CYS A 244 10.17 12.62 -1.34
CA CYS A 244 9.53 13.02 -2.57
C CYS A 244 8.12 12.42 -2.60
N ALA A 245 7.14 13.26 -2.31
CA ALA A 245 5.76 12.93 -2.62
C ALA A 245 5.59 12.77 -4.15
N ALA A 246 4.59 12.02 -4.56
CA ALA A 246 4.23 11.94 -5.96
C ALA A 246 3.90 13.35 -6.48
N THR A 247 4.50 13.72 -7.59
CA THR A 247 4.12 14.93 -8.31
C THR A 247 3.28 14.52 -9.50
N SER A 248 2.16 15.20 -9.70
CA SER A 248 1.30 15.06 -10.87
C SER A 248 2.17 15.19 -12.14
N GLY A 249 2.32 14.12 -12.91
CA GLY A 249 3.04 14.11 -14.16
C GLY A 249 4.19 13.11 -14.32
N ALA A 250 4.66 12.48 -13.24
CA ALA A 250 5.67 11.43 -13.32
C ALA A 250 5.44 10.34 -12.24
N PRO A 251 4.32 9.61 -12.26
CA PRO A 251 3.95 8.68 -11.18
C PRO A 251 4.91 7.50 -11.03
N ASP A 252 5.76 7.24 -12.00
CA ASP A 252 6.72 6.14 -11.99
C ASP A 252 8.16 6.57 -11.69
N GLN A 253 8.42 7.87 -11.52
CA GLN A 253 9.75 8.36 -11.22
C GLN A 253 9.88 8.68 -9.73
N PRO A 254 10.56 7.81 -8.97
CA PRO A 254 11.02 8.16 -7.63
C PRO A 254 11.89 9.40 -7.71
N CYS A 255 12.17 10.08 -6.59
CA CYS A 255 13.10 11.22 -6.49
C CYS A 255 14.30 11.12 -7.45
N VAL A 256 14.05 11.15 -8.77
CA VAL A 256 15.10 11.23 -9.77
C VAL A 256 15.59 12.64 -9.72
N ALA A 257 16.66 12.78 -8.99
CA ALA A 257 17.62 13.85 -9.12
C ALA A 257 17.03 15.27 -9.41
N THR A 258 16.57 15.95 -8.37
CA THR A 258 17.18 17.26 -8.17
C THR A 258 18.57 17.04 -7.52
N ALA A 259 19.38 16.16 -8.06
CA ALA A 259 20.78 16.14 -7.83
C ALA A 259 21.33 17.29 -8.70
N GLY A 260 21.22 18.49 -8.20
CA GLY A 260 22.13 19.56 -8.57
C GLY A 260 23.55 19.15 -8.19
N PRO A 261 24.54 19.78 -8.81
CA PRO A 261 25.94 19.38 -8.80
C PRO A 261 26.54 19.22 -7.43
#